data_f10b4b8130b927b54fea807e1182fc38
#
_entry.id   f10b4b8130b927b54fea807e1182fc38
#
_cell.length_a   1.000
_cell.length_b   1.000
_cell.length_c   1.000
_cell.angle_alpha   90.00
_cell.angle_beta   90.00
_cell.angle_gamma   90.00
#
_symmetry.space_group_name_H-M   'P 1'
#
loop_
_entity.id
_entity.type
_entity.pdbx_description
1 polymer ?
#
loop_
_entity_poly.entity_id
_entity_poly.type
_entity_poly.pdbx_seq_one_letter_code
_entity_poly.pdbx_strand_id
1 'polypeptide(L)'
;MSILLLNPIKWNDYALLDSGEGKKLERFGPYLFSRPEPQAFWSKRLPNEVWSKVAGTFLPSSSLDDNETSGKWLIKSNVLDRWEMSYDNIKFFSTPTPFRHLGFFPDQSPHWDWAAKKITNFIYNSNTETPPKILNLFGYSGLASLHAASNGASVTHIDASKKAINFAFENRDL
;
A
#
# COMPACT_ATOMS: atom_id res chain seq x y z
N MET A 1 30.28 1.27 4.35
CA MET A 1 28.95 1.34 3.72
C MET A 1 27.94 1.58 4.82
N SER A 2 27.24 2.69 4.84
CA SER A 2 26.22 2.97 5.88
C SER A 2 24.88 2.41 5.43
N ILE A 3 24.21 1.68 6.31
CA ILE A 3 22.83 1.20 6.08
C ILE A 3 21.90 2.38 6.36
N LEU A 4 21.04 2.72 5.39
CA LEU A 4 19.99 3.71 5.56
C LEU A 4 18.71 2.98 6.02
N LEU A 5 18.26 3.29 7.23
CA LEU A 5 16.97 2.82 7.71
C LEU A 5 15.89 3.84 7.33
N LEU A 6 14.90 3.37 6.58
CA LEU A 6 13.72 4.14 6.22
C LEU A 6 12.55 3.69 7.09
N ASN A 7 11.92 4.64 7.76
CA ASN A 7 10.73 4.38 8.57
C ASN A 7 9.52 5.07 7.91
N PRO A 8 8.32 4.46 7.94
CA PRO A 8 7.12 5.11 7.45
C PRO A 8 6.83 6.37 8.26
N ILE A 9 6.46 7.43 7.56
CA ILE A 9 5.90 8.62 8.20
C ILE A 9 4.49 8.27 8.70
N LYS A 10 3.99 8.99 9.70
CA LYS A 10 2.65 8.78 10.23
C LYS A 10 1.60 8.85 9.10
N TRP A 11 0.93 7.74 8.85
CA TRP A 11 -0.13 7.63 7.85
C TRP A 11 -1.49 7.61 8.52
N ASN A 12 -2.35 8.57 8.20
CA ASN A 12 -3.65 8.69 8.86
C ASN A 12 -4.62 7.57 8.50
N ASP A 13 -4.64 7.13 7.24
CA ASP A 13 -5.59 6.13 6.75
C ASP A 13 -5.11 4.69 6.87
N TYR A 14 -3.83 4.47 7.15
CA TYR A 14 -3.28 3.13 7.34
C TYR A 14 -2.56 3.01 8.68
N ALA A 15 -2.71 1.86 9.33
CA ALA A 15 -1.89 1.47 10.47
C ALA A 15 -1.80 -0.05 10.61
N LEU A 16 -0.60 -0.56 10.90
CA LEU A 16 -0.42 -1.88 11.49
C LEU A 16 -0.75 -1.75 12.99
N LEU A 17 -1.83 -2.37 13.43
CA LEU A 17 -2.31 -2.24 14.81
C LEU A 17 -1.72 -3.31 15.71
N ASP A 18 -1.57 -4.54 15.19
CA ASP A 18 -1.04 -5.68 15.92
C ASP A 18 -0.56 -6.77 14.97
N SER A 19 0.27 -7.66 15.46
CA SER A 19 0.66 -8.88 14.78
C SER A 19 0.91 -9.99 15.80
N GLY A 20 0.68 -11.23 15.40
CA GLY A 20 0.91 -12.40 16.24
C GLY A 20 0.08 -13.60 15.78
N GLU A 21 0.49 -14.78 16.22
CA GLU A 21 -0.18 -16.05 15.91
C GLU A 21 -0.37 -16.25 14.38
N GLY A 22 0.67 -15.92 13.60
CA GLY A 22 0.68 -16.06 12.15
C GLY A 22 -0.20 -15.06 11.40
N LYS A 23 -0.62 -13.95 12.05
CA LYS A 23 -1.52 -12.95 11.47
C LYS A 23 -1.08 -11.53 11.79
N LYS A 24 -1.59 -10.58 11.01
CA LYS A 24 -1.53 -9.15 11.29
C LYS A 24 -2.89 -8.52 11.22
N LEU A 25 -3.11 -7.53 12.08
CA LEU A 25 -4.31 -6.71 12.15
C LEU A 25 -3.95 -5.31 11.67
N GLU A 26 -4.61 -4.87 10.62
CA GLU A 26 -4.30 -3.60 9.96
C GLU A 26 -5.58 -2.78 9.77
N ARG A 27 -5.44 -1.45 9.83
CA ARG A 27 -6.50 -0.52 9.47
C ARG A 27 -6.23 0.06 8.08
N PHE A 28 -7.26 0.02 7.23
CA PHE A 28 -7.29 0.60 5.89
C PHE A 28 -8.49 1.54 5.78
N GLY A 29 -8.26 2.82 5.94
CA GLY A 29 -9.34 3.80 6.06
C GLY A 29 -10.24 3.51 7.25
N PRO A 30 -11.55 3.32 7.05
CA PRO A 30 -12.51 3.03 8.12
C PRO A 30 -12.54 1.56 8.56
N TYR A 31 -11.85 0.67 7.85
CA TYR A 31 -12.00 -0.77 8.02
C TYR A 31 -10.77 -1.44 8.64
N LEU A 32 -11.01 -2.46 9.46
CA LEU A 32 -9.98 -3.36 9.99
C LEU A 32 -9.95 -4.64 9.19
N PHE A 33 -8.74 -5.09 8.83
CA PHE A 33 -8.54 -6.35 8.13
C PHE A 33 -7.53 -7.23 8.86
N SER A 34 -7.77 -8.55 8.83
CA SER A 34 -6.81 -9.54 9.28
C SER A 34 -6.26 -10.29 8.07
N ARG A 35 -4.93 -10.36 8.00
CA ARG A 35 -4.22 -11.06 6.91
C ARG A 35 -3.17 -12.02 7.49
N PRO A 36 -2.81 -13.08 6.77
CA PRO A 36 -1.70 -13.94 7.14
C PRO A 36 -0.39 -13.18 7.23
N GLU A 37 0.37 -13.49 8.27
CA GLU A 37 1.76 -13.07 8.47
C GLU A 37 2.52 -14.22 9.13
N PRO A 38 2.98 -15.23 8.37
CA PRO A 38 3.56 -16.45 8.91
C PRO A 38 4.78 -16.21 9.82
N GLN A 39 5.47 -15.10 9.61
CA GLN A 39 6.63 -14.73 10.42
C GLN A 39 6.26 -14.19 11.81
N ALA A 40 4.99 -13.86 12.07
CA ALA A 40 4.52 -13.35 13.35
C ALA A 40 4.16 -14.51 14.31
N PHE A 41 5.16 -15.26 14.80
CA PHE A 41 4.95 -16.40 15.70
C PHE A 41 4.87 -16.04 17.20
N TRP A 42 4.96 -14.77 17.53
CA TRP A 42 4.70 -14.27 18.87
C TRP A 42 3.19 -14.17 19.14
N SER A 43 2.85 -14.00 20.41
CA SER A 43 1.45 -13.81 20.81
C SER A 43 0.95 -12.42 20.42
N LYS A 44 -0.34 -12.32 20.12
CA LYS A 44 -1.03 -11.04 19.95
C LYS A 44 -0.92 -10.18 21.18
N ARG A 45 -0.79 -8.87 21.01
CA ARG A 45 -0.77 -7.88 22.10
C ARG A 45 -2.16 -7.32 22.39
N LEU A 46 -2.96 -7.14 21.35
CA LEU A 46 -4.33 -6.65 21.51
C LEU A 46 -5.30 -7.78 21.87
N PRO A 47 -6.30 -7.49 22.70
CA PRO A 47 -7.29 -8.49 23.11
C PRO A 47 -8.13 -8.97 21.92
N ASN A 48 -8.68 -10.18 22.05
CA ASN A 48 -9.49 -10.82 21.00
C ASN A 48 -10.70 -9.99 20.57
N GLU A 49 -11.25 -9.18 21.45
CA GLU A 49 -12.38 -8.27 21.17
C GLU A 49 -12.03 -7.23 20.11
N VAL A 50 -10.75 -6.82 20.01
CA VAL A 50 -10.27 -5.92 18.96
C VAL A 50 -10.13 -6.68 17.64
N TRP A 51 -9.54 -7.87 17.70
CA TRP A 51 -9.36 -8.74 16.53
C TRP A 51 -10.70 -9.21 15.95
N SER A 52 -11.75 -9.36 16.76
CA SER A 52 -13.10 -9.74 16.29
C SER A 52 -13.82 -8.63 15.51
N LYS A 53 -13.35 -7.37 15.61
CA LYS A 53 -13.96 -6.22 14.92
C LYS A 53 -13.56 -6.11 13.44
N VAL A 54 -12.74 -7.03 12.92
CA VAL A 54 -12.34 -7.00 11.51
C VAL A 54 -13.53 -6.95 10.56
N ALA A 55 -13.41 -6.11 9.57
CA ALA A 55 -14.36 -5.99 8.46
C ALA A 55 -14.14 -7.11 7.43
N GLY A 56 -12.91 -7.64 7.34
CA GLY A 56 -12.59 -8.76 6.49
C GLY A 56 -11.34 -9.52 6.94
N THR A 57 -11.30 -10.79 6.55
CA THR A 57 -10.15 -11.69 6.80
C THR A 57 -9.78 -12.38 5.50
N PHE A 58 -8.50 -12.40 5.18
CA PHE A 58 -7.99 -13.19 4.06
C PHE A 58 -7.72 -14.62 4.50
N LEU A 59 -8.29 -15.58 3.78
CA LEU A 59 -8.06 -17.00 3.97
C LEU A 59 -7.17 -17.50 2.83
N PRO A 60 -5.93 -17.97 3.11
CA PRO A 60 -5.09 -18.58 2.10
C PRO A 60 -5.75 -19.81 1.49
N SER A 61 -5.46 -20.10 0.24
CA SER A 61 -5.80 -21.38 -0.38
C SER A 61 -5.01 -22.50 0.29
N SER A 62 -5.68 -23.61 0.58
CA SER A 62 -5.06 -24.82 1.18
C SER A 62 -4.28 -25.69 0.20
N SER A 63 -4.11 -25.27 -1.05
CA SER A 63 -3.30 -26.00 -2.02
C SER A 63 -1.83 -25.99 -1.59
N LEU A 64 -1.21 -27.15 -1.61
CA LEU A 64 0.22 -27.39 -1.32
C LEU A 64 1.19 -26.69 -2.30
N ASP A 65 0.67 -25.93 -3.26
CA ASP A 65 1.46 -25.06 -4.11
C ASP A 65 1.88 -23.85 -3.29
N ASP A 66 3.18 -23.64 -3.19
CA ASP A 66 3.91 -22.64 -2.38
C ASP A 66 3.53 -21.14 -2.60
N ASN A 67 2.39 -20.87 -3.22
CA ASN A 67 1.87 -19.53 -3.43
C ASN A 67 0.88 -19.12 -2.34
N GLU A 68 1.40 -18.75 -1.16
CA GLU A 68 0.65 -18.09 -0.06
C GLU A 68 -0.11 -16.83 -0.49
N THR A 69 -0.01 -16.44 -1.76
CA THR A 69 -0.63 -15.24 -2.31
C THR A 69 -2.06 -15.48 -2.79
N SER A 70 -2.43 -16.73 -3.10
CA SER A 70 -3.79 -17.06 -3.54
C SER A 70 -4.71 -17.38 -2.36
N GLY A 71 -5.98 -17.00 -2.46
CA GLY A 71 -6.96 -17.23 -1.41
C GLY A 71 -8.24 -16.45 -1.65
N LYS A 72 -9.02 -16.32 -0.60
CA LYS A 72 -10.28 -15.56 -0.64
C LYS A 72 -10.45 -14.66 0.57
N TRP A 73 -11.10 -13.54 0.36
CA TRP A 73 -11.54 -12.66 1.42
C TRP A 73 -12.89 -13.12 1.97
N LEU A 74 -12.98 -13.21 3.29
CA LEU A 74 -14.25 -13.22 4.02
C LEU A 74 -14.52 -11.79 4.46
N ILE A 75 -15.47 -11.12 3.81
CA ILE A 75 -15.78 -9.70 4.02
C ILE A 75 -17.20 -9.58 4.55
N LYS A 76 -17.39 -8.70 5.54
CA LYS A 76 -18.71 -8.37 6.08
C LYS A 76 -19.52 -7.56 5.06
N SER A 77 -20.84 -7.73 5.07
CA SER A 77 -21.74 -7.12 4.08
C SER A 77 -21.81 -5.58 4.10
N ASN A 78 -21.32 -4.95 5.15
CA ASN A 78 -21.29 -3.49 5.29
C ASN A 78 -19.98 -2.85 4.80
N VAL A 79 -19.07 -3.61 4.20
CA VAL A 79 -17.83 -3.11 3.62
C VAL A 79 -18.07 -2.78 2.17
N LEU A 80 -17.62 -1.61 1.74
CA LEU A 80 -17.66 -1.22 0.34
C LEU A 80 -16.69 -2.09 -0.47
N ASP A 81 -17.05 -2.41 -1.71
CA ASP A 81 -16.15 -3.10 -2.64
C ASP A 81 -14.88 -2.28 -2.91
N ARG A 82 -14.99 -0.96 -2.73
CA ARG A 82 -13.93 0.01 -2.98
C ARG A 82 -14.17 1.26 -2.15
N TRP A 83 -13.09 1.82 -1.56
CA TRP A 83 -13.15 3.06 -0.77
C TRP A 83 -11.91 3.91 -1.00
N GLU A 84 -12.09 5.22 -0.84
CA GLU A 84 -11.02 6.20 -0.97
C GLU A 84 -10.12 6.17 0.26
N MET A 85 -8.83 6.31 0.02
CA MET A 85 -7.78 6.53 1.02
C MET A 85 -6.85 7.63 0.54
N SER A 86 -6.06 8.16 1.45
CA SER A 86 -5.09 9.21 1.17
C SER A 86 -3.72 8.90 1.73
N TYR A 87 -2.69 9.41 1.10
CA TYR A 87 -1.34 9.47 1.61
C TYR A 87 -0.71 10.79 1.17
N ASP A 88 -0.29 11.63 2.15
CA ASP A 88 0.21 12.97 1.85
C ASP A 88 -0.75 13.72 0.90
N ASN A 89 -0.29 14.14 -0.26
CA ASN A 89 -1.06 14.92 -1.24
C ASN A 89 -1.77 14.06 -2.30
N ILE A 90 -1.76 12.74 -2.16
CA ILE A 90 -2.43 11.86 -3.13
C ILE A 90 -3.64 11.16 -2.53
N LYS A 91 -4.64 10.96 -3.37
CA LYS A 91 -5.79 10.12 -3.11
C LYS A 91 -5.73 8.86 -3.97
N PHE A 92 -6.31 7.79 -3.49
CA PHE A 92 -6.35 6.52 -4.21
C PHE A 92 -7.43 5.61 -3.66
N PHE A 93 -7.79 4.61 -4.44
CA PHE A 93 -8.72 3.59 -4.01
C PHE A 93 -8.03 2.40 -3.33
N SER A 94 -8.65 1.92 -2.27
CA SER A 94 -8.39 0.61 -1.69
C SER A 94 -9.52 -0.34 -2.06
N THR A 95 -9.19 -1.58 -2.40
CA THR A 95 -10.14 -2.63 -2.77
C THR A 95 -9.56 -4.00 -2.47
N PRO A 96 -10.34 -4.95 -1.94
CA PRO A 96 -9.92 -6.33 -1.81
C PRO A 96 -9.60 -6.92 -3.19
N THR A 97 -8.42 -7.47 -3.34
CA THR A 97 -8.01 -8.14 -4.57
C THR A 97 -8.13 -9.65 -4.42
N PRO A 98 -8.08 -10.43 -5.52
CA PRO A 98 -8.00 -11.90 -5.45
C PRO A 98 -6.78 -12.41 -4.66
N PHE A 99 -5.84 -11.51 -4.34
CA PHE A 99 -4.64 -11.77 -3.55
C PHE A 99 -4.82 -11.21 -2.13
N ARG A 100 -3.82 -11.44 -1.27
CA ARG A 100 -3.86 -10.99 0.13
C ARG A 100 -3.68 -9.48 0.36
N HIS A 101 -3.55 -8.65 -0.68
CA HIS A 101 -3.43 -7.19 -0.55
C HIS A 101 -4.71 -6.44 -0.92
N LEU A 102 -4.80 -5.19 -0.51
CA LEU A 102 -5.97 -4.32 -0.68
C LEU A 102 -5.74 -3.24 -1.76
N GLY A 103 -5.06 -3.60 -2.86
CA GLY A 103 -4.85 -2.72 -4.01
C GLY A 103 -3.56 -1.92 -3.94
N PHE A 104 -2.82 -1.95 -2.84
CA PHE A 104 -1.54 -1.28 -2.69
C PHE A 104 -0.67 -1.94 -1.60
N PHE A 105 0.57 -1.47 -1.46
CA PHE A 105 1.56 -1.99 -0.53
C PHE A 105 2.04 -0.89 0.42
N PRO A 106 1.49 -0.82 1.65
CA PRO A 106 1.81 0.25 2.62
C PRO A 106 3.30 0.32 3.01
N ASP A 107 3.98 -0.81 3.00
CA ASP A 107 5.40 -0.95 3.30
C ASP A 107 6.31 -0.20 2.30
N GLN A 108 5.77 0.20 1.14
CA GLN A 108 6.50 0.99 0.14
C GLN A 108 6.49 2.50 0.44
N SER A 109 5.65 2.97 1.35
CA SER A 109 5.54 4.42 1.63
C SER A 109 6.87 5.09 2.05
N PRO A 110 7.78 4.46 2.82
CA PRO A 110 9.08 5.08 3.11
C PRO A 110 9.95 5.32 1.87
N HIS A 111 9.80 4.48 0.84
CA HIS A 111 10.49 4.68 -0.43
C HIS A 111 9.89 5.86 -1.22
N TRP A 112 8.57 6.05 -1.16
CA TRP A 112 7.91 7.20 -1.78
C TRP A 112 8.39 8.50 -1.15
N ASP A 113 8.45 8.57 0.19
CA ASP A 113 8.95 9.71 0.93
C ASP A 113 10.43 10.01 0.62
N TRP A 114 11.24 8.97 0.53
CA TRP A 114 12.64 9.13 0.16
C TRP A 114 12.77 9.69 -1.25
N ALA A 115 11.99 9.18 -2.22
CA ALA A 115 11.97 9.68 -3.59
C ALA A 115 11.50 11.14 -3.64
N ALA A 116 10.42 11.48 -2.92
CA ALA A 116 9.91 12.85 -2.84
C ALA A 116 10.97 13.83 -2.32
N LYS A 117 11.70 13.47 -1.26
CA LYS A 117 12.82 14.28 -0.76
C LYS A 117 13.93 14.47 -1.81
N LYS A 118 14.21 13.45 -2.63
CA LYS A 118 15.19 13.58 -3.71
C LYS A 118 14.68 14.50 -4.82
N ILE A 119 13.42 14.42 -5.18
CA ILE A 119 12.76 15.27 -6.18
C ILE A 119 12.79 16.74 -5.73
N THR A 120 12.30 17.02 -4.52
CA THR A 120 12.26 18.39 -3.99
C THR A 120 13.65 18.99 -3.83
N ASN A 121 14.64 18.22 -3.37
CA ASN A 121 16.03 18.67 -3.29
C ASN A 121 16.63 18.95 -4.69
N PHE A 122 16.31 18.13 -5.69
CA PHE A 122 16.75 18.39 -7.06
C PHE A 122 16.16 19.71 -7.59
N ILE A 123 14.86 19.91 -7.45
CA ILE A 123 14.15 21.12 -7.88
C ILE A 123 14.73 22.36 -7.19
N TYR A 124 14.95 22.29 -5.88
CA TYR A 124 15.48 23.41 -5.10
C TYR A 124 16.91 23.80 -5.49
N ASN A 125 17.76 22.81 -5.81
CA ASN A 125 19.18 23.04 -6.09
C ASN A 125 19.50 23.17 -7.59
N SER A 126 18.56 22.85 -8.47
CA SER A 126 18.77 22.98 -9.92
C SER A 126 18.38 24.38 -10.38
N ASN A 127 19.21 24.97 -11.24
CA ASN A 127 18.89 26.23 -11.93
C ASN A 127 18.05 26.00 -13.20
N THR A 128 17.24 24.93 -13.24
CA THR A 128 16.41 24.57 -14.38
C THR A 128 14.93 24.58 -14.00
N GLU A 129 14.11 25.09 -14.91
CA GLU A 129 12.64 25.00 -14.81
C GLU A 129 12.10 23.61 -15.21
N THR A 130 12.97 22.76 -15.76
CA THR A 130 12.57 21.43 -16.22
C THR A 130 12.40 20.48 -15.04
N PRO A 131 11.22 19.84 -14.87
CA PRO A 131 11.01 18.89 -13.81
C PRO A 131 11.90 17.64 -13.95
N PRO A 132 12.35 17.02 -12.85
CA PRO A 132 13.09 15.78 -12.92
C PRO A 132 12.23 14.69 -13.55
N LYS A 133 12.83 13.92 -14.47
CA LYS A 133 12.17 12.79 -15.13
C LYS A 133 12.38 11.51 -14.35
N ILE A 134 11.29 10.83 -14.00
CA ILE A 134 11.30 9.58 -13.25
C ILE A 134 10.67 8.47 -14.08
N LEU A 135 11.33 7.32 -14.10
CA LEU A 135 10.81 6.09 -14.66
C LEU A 135 10.43 5.16 -13.50
N ASN A 136 9.14 4.85 -13.36
CA ASN A 136 8.65 3.86 -12.40
C ASN A 136 8.32 2.57 -13.13
N LEU A 137 9.12 1.53 -12.90
CA LEU A 137 8.91 0.18 -13.42
C LEU A 137 8.13 -0.65 -12.42
N PHE A 138 7.25 -1.54 -12.92
CA PHE A 138 6.34 -2.35 -12.09
C PHE A 138 5.45 -1.47 -11.21
N GLY A 139 4.90 -0.42 -11.82
CA GLY A 139 4.27 0.69 -11.10
C GLY A 139 2.93 0.34 -10.44
N TYR A 140 2.34 -0.81 -10.76
CA TYR A 140 1.10 -1.36 -10.23
C TYR A 140 -0.05 -0.33 -10.20
N SER A 141 -0.66 -0.08 -9.04
CA SER A 141 -1.77 0.87 -8.85
C SER A 141 -1.37 2.35 -8.91
N GLY A 142 -0.09 2.66 -9.18
CA GLY A 142 0.38 4.00 -9.49
C GLY A 142 0.77 4.88 -8.31
N LEU A 143 0.64 4.43 -7.06
CA LEU A 143 0.83 5.30 -5.90
C LEU A 143 2.21 5.96 -5.84
N ALA A 144 3.28 5.19 -6.09
CA ALA A 144 4.63 5.74 -6.17
C ALA A 144 4.79 6.80 -7.27
N SER A 145 4.13 6.57 -8.43
CA SER A 145 4.11 7.51 -9.55
C SER A 145 3.36 8.79 -9.21
N LEU A 146 2.18 8.65 -8.62
CA LEU A 146 1.34 9.79 -8.22
C LEU A 146 2.03 10.62 -7.15
N HIS A 147 2.64 9.98 -6.14
CA HIS A 147 3.38 10.68 -5.09
C HIS A 147 4.61 11.40 -5.65
N ALA A 148 5.35 10.79 -6.58
CA ALA A 148 6.45 11.47 -7.24
C ALA A 148 5.99 12.68 -8.08
N ALA A 149 4.88 12.52 -8.83
CA ALA A 149 4.31 13.59 -9.63
C ALA A 149 3.76 14.74 -8.77
N SER A 150 3.10 14.46 -7.64
CA SER A 150 2.61 15.48 -6.71
C SER A 150 3.75 16.29 -6.05
N ASN A 151 4.96 15.73 -6.05
CA ASN A 151 6.18 16.43 -5.60
C ASN A 151 6.97 17.10 -6.73
N GLY A 152 6.37 17.22 -7.93
CA GLY A 152 6.90 18.01 -9.03
C GLY A 152 7.76 17.25 -10.06
N ALA A 153 7.73 15.91 -10.07
CA ALA A 153 8.41 15.13 -11.10
C ALA A 153 7.54 14.91 -12.35
N SER A 154 8.20 14.79 -13.50
CA SER A 154 7.60 14.22 -14.72
C SER A 154 7.79 12.70 -14.68
N VAL A 155 6.71 11.93 -14.59
CA VAL A 155 6.79 10.48 -14.35
C VAL A 155 6.34 9.68 -15.56
N THR A 156 7.15 8.69 -15.94
CA THR A 156 6.75 7.62 -16.84
C THR A 156 6.44 6.38 -16.02
N HIS A 157 5.18 5.94 -16.05
CA HIS A 157 4.68 4.78 -15.32
C HIS A 157 4.57 3.58 -16.26
N ILE A 158 5.17 2.45 -15.91
CA ILE A 158 5.16 1.22 -16.69
C ILE A 158 4.74 0.04 -15.82
N ASP A 159 3.77 -0.72 -16.34
CA ASP A 159 3.39 -2.04 -15.79
C ASP A 159 2.97 -2.97 -16.93
N ALA A 160 3.22 -4.26 -16.78
CA ALA A 160 2.83 -5.27 -17.77
C ALA A 160 1.34 -5.63 -17.71
N SER A 161 0.69 -5.37 -16.57
CA SER A 161 -0.71 -5.70 -16.33
C SER A 161 -1.63 -4.56 -16.77
N LYS A 162 -2.47 -4.81 -17.77
CA LYS A 162 -3.52 -3.85 -18.18
C LYS A 162 -4.45 -3.47 -17.04
N LYS A 163 -4.75 -4.41 -16.12
CA LYS A 163 -5.59 -4.14 -14.93
C LYS A 163 -4.90 -3.18 -13.98
N ALA A 164 -3.58 -3.34 -13.76
CA ALA A 164 -2.79 -2.43 -12.95
C ALA A 164 -2.75 -1.03 -13.55
N ILE A 165 -2.50 -0.92 -14.85
CA ILE A 165 -2.50 0.37 -15.58
C ILE A 165 -3.87 1.06 -15.49
N ASN A 166 -4.97 0.34 -15.71
CA ASN A 166 -6.30 0.92 -15.58
C ASN A 166 -6.55 1.42 -14.14
N PHE A 167 -6.15 0.65 -13.14
CA PHE A 167 -6.30 1.06 -11.75
C PHE A 167 -5.43 2.27 -11.40
N ALA A 168 -4.23 2.37 -11.99
CA ALA A 168 -3.39 3.56 -11.85
C ALA A 168 -4.02 4.81 -12.47
N PHE A 169 -4.70 4.68 -13.63
CA PHE A 169 -5.46 5.78 -14.22
C PHE A 169 -6.64 6.21 -13.35
N GLU A 170 -7.39 5.25 -12.80
CA GLU A 170 -8.48 5.56 -11.87
C GLU A 170 -8.02 6.30 -10.62
N ASN A 171 -6.84 5.93 -10.07
CA ASN A 171 -6.23 6.64 -8.96
C ASN A 171 -5.70 8.03 -9.36
N ARG A 172 -5.26 8.21 -10.59
CA ARG A 172 -4.83 9.53 -11.10
C ARG A 172 -5.99 10.50 -11.23
N ASP A 173 -7.16 9.99 -11.57
CA ASP A 173 -8.35 10.80 -11.89
C ASP A 173 -9.16 11.18 -10.62
N LEU A 174 -8.67 10.79 -9.40
CA LEU A 174 -9.18 11.24 -8.10
C LEU A 174 -8.62 12.62 -7.70
#